data_8b973583d015df96ec8539befeb2629c
#
_entry.id   8b973583d015df96ec8539befeb2629c
#
_cell.length_a   1.000
_cell.length_b   1.000
_cell.length_c   1.000
_cell.angle_alpha   90.00
_cell.angle_beta   90.00
_cell.angle_gamma   90.00
#
_symmetry.space_group_name_H-M   'P 1'
#
loop_
_entity.id
_entity.type
_entity.pdbx_description
1 polymer ?
#
loop_
_entity_poly.entity_id
_entity_poly.type
_entity_poly.pdbx_seq_one_letter_code
_entity_poly.pdbx_strand_id
1 'polypeptide(L)'
;YEITTRLVGSEMCIRDSSNTLQAIAMGYLISAMLFLHVRLSVQIGTAVALLLAYWGAMQFITVDGYGGGNYTPDGNLAEWVDRTVLGRFRDAAVVENGQIVFAESYRYTWILSSLNFGVTVLTGVFAGYILKSGMDRKHKWQWLLGIGVIMVALGWLWGLQLPVIKKIWTSSMVLVSSGYCFLLMGLFYYWIDYKGHRKNLTWLKVYGMNSIVAYMLANVISFRCIGTSLFHGLEQYTGNYYPALIAASNALIIYVILWLLYKRNIFLKTMVWTALPMIRAWRWKL
;
A
#
# COMPACT_ATOMS: atom_id res chain seq x y z
N TYR A 1 13.62 2.80 -30.47
CA TYR A 1 12.25 3.35 -30.48
C TYR A 1 11.46 2.99 -29.22
N GLU A 2 11.65 1.80 -28.63
CA GLU A 2 10.98 1.41 -27.36
C GLU A 2 11.57 2.08 -26.10
N ILE A 3 12.83 2.51 -26.14
CA ILE A 3 13.50 3.17 -25.01
C ILE A 3 12.93 4.59 -24.80
N THR A 4 12.62 5.30 -25.88
CA THR A 4 12.05 6.64 -25.82
C THR A 4 10.61 6.66 -25.31
N THR A 5 9.79 5.66 -25.66
CA THR A 5 8.41 5.53 -25.15
C THR A 5 8.35 5.18 -23.67
N ARG A 6 9.38 4.52 -23.11
CA ARG A 6 9.44 4.24 -21.67
C ARG A 6 10.00 5.38 -20.83
N LEU A 7 10.90 6.20 -21.39
CA LEU A 7 11.33 7.45 -20.75
C LEU A 7 10.16 8.46 -20.71
N VAL A 8 9.35 8.52 -21.75
CA VAL A 8 8.10 9.31 -21.79
C VAL A 8 7.09 8.78 -20.76
N GLY A 9 7.02 7.47 -20.54
CA GLY A 9 6.23 6.88 -19.45
C GLY A 9 6.71 7.27 -18.06
N SER A 10 8.02 7.48 -17.85
CA SER A 10 8.55 7.99 -16.59
C SER A 10 8.27 9.47 -16.37
N GLU A 11 8.23 10.27 -17.44
CA GLU A 11 7.78 11.67 -17.37
C GLU A 11 6.29 11.78 -17.06
N MET A 12 5.45 10.87 -17.54
CA MET A 12 4.06 10.77 -17.15
C MET A 12 3.91 10.51 -15.64
N CYS A 13 4.72 9.63 -15.05
CA CYS A 13 4.72 9.40 -13.59
C CYS A 13 5.13 10.63 -12.76
N ILE A 14 5.88 11.56 -13.33
CA ILE A 14 6.30 12.82 -12.66
C ILE A 14 5.23 13.91 -12.84
N ARG A 15 4.48 13.88 -13.95
CA ARG A 15 3.41 14.86 -14.23
C ARG A 15 2.10 14.55 -13.49
N ASP A 16 1.84 13.30 -13.18
CA ASP A 16 0.60 12.91 -12.53
C ASP A 16 0.66 13.22 -11.04
N SER A 17 -0.26 14.06 -10.59
CA SER A 17 -0.38 14.47 -9.18
C SER A 17 -0.90 13.36 -8.29
N SER A 18 -1.41 12.28 -8.85
CA SER A 18 -2.02 11.17 -8.14
C SER A 18 -1.34 9.83 -8.48
N ASN A 19 -0.57 9.27 -7.56
CA ASN A 19 0.06 7.96 -7.70
C ASN A 19 0.17 7.23 -6.35
N THR A 20 0.60 5.98 -6.37
CA THR A 20 0.70 5.14 -5.17
C THR A 20 1.57 5.76 -4.06
N LEU A 21 2.62 6.49 -4.39
CA LEU A 21 3.47 7.15 -3.39
C LEU A 21 2.73 8.28 -2.66
N GLN A 22 1.89 9.01 -3.38
CA GLN A 22 1.05 10.05 -2.79
C GLN A 22 -0.05 9.45 -1.90
N ALA A 23 -0.66 8.33 -2.31
CA ALA A 23 -1.60 7.60 -1.47
C ALA A 23 -0.95 7.17 -0.14
N ILE A 24 0.30 6.67 -0.19
CA ILE A 24 1.08 6.34 1.00
C ILE A 24 1.35 7.59 1.83
N ALA A 25 1.75 8.70 1.20
CA ALA A 25 2.05 9.95 1.89
C ALA A 25 0.82 10.54 2.59
N MET A 26 -0.35 10.55 1.93
CA MET A 26 -1.61 10.99 2.52
C MET A 26 -2.06 10.10 3.68
N GLY A 27 -2.01 8.78 3.49
CA GLY A 27 -2.31 7.83 4.55
C GLY A 27 -1.39 8.00 5.76
N TYR A 28 -0.10 8.23 5.51
CA TYR A 28 0.87 8.48 6.55
C TYR A 28 0.62 9.82 7.27
N LEU A 29 0.30 10.90 6.56
CA LEU A 29 -0.01 12.21 7.13
C LEU A 29 -1.20 12.12 8.09
N ILE A 30 -2.31 11.53 7.65
CA ILE A 30 -3.52 11.33 8.46
C ILE A 30 -3.19 10.52 9.72
N SER A 31 -2.50 9.40 9.54
CA SER A 31 -2.14 8.51 10.65
C SER A 31 -1.15 9.14 11.63
N ALA A 32 -0.17 9.91 11.14
CA ALA A 32 0.82 10.58 11.98
C ALA A 32 0.15 11.68 12.82
N MET A 33 -0.75 12.47 12.24
CA MET A 33 -1.51 13.48 12.98
C MET A 33 -2.34 12.85 14.10
N LEU A 34 -3.06 11.77 13.81
CA LEU A 34 -3.83 11.06 14.80
C LEU A 34 -2.94 10.42 15.88
N PHE A 35 -1.83 9.79 15.47
CA PHE A 35 -0.90 9.16 16.40
C PHE A 35 -0.27 10.15 17.38
N LEU A 36 0.07 11.36 16.93
CA LEU A 36 0.73 12.38 17.75
C LEU A 36 -0.22 13.12 18.70
N HIS A 37 -1.47 13.35 18.29
CA HIS A 37 -2.35 14.28 18.98
C HIS A 37 -3.49 13.61 19.75
N VAL A 38 -3.84 12.35 19.44
CA VAL A 38 -5.02 11.73 20.06
C VAL A 38 -4.71 10.38 20.72
N ARG A 39 -5.52 10.03 21.73
CA ARG A 39 -5.40 8.77 22.46
C ARG A 39 -5.82 7.58 21.59
N LEU A 40 -5.35 6.37 21.92
CA LEU A 40 -5.61 5.15 21.16
C LEU A 40 -7.10 4.88 20.94
N SER A 41 -7.96 5.08 21.94
CA SER A 41 -9.41 4.90 21.81
C SER A 41 -10.03 5.82 20.76
N VAL A 42 -9.56 7.08 20.69
CA VAL A 42 -10.01 8.04 19.68
C VAL A 42 -9.46 7.66 18.30
N GLN A 43 -8.22 7.18 18.21
CA GLN A 43 -7.66 6.67 16.93
C GLN A 43 -8.50 5.52 16.38
N ILE A 44 -8.90 4.56 17.23
CA ILE A 44 -9.78 3.45 16.83
C ILE A 44 -11.15 3.98 16.40
N GLY A 45 -11.77 4.85 17.19
CA GLY A 45 -13.05 5.47 16.85
C GLY A 45 -12.99 6.23 15.51
N THR A 46 -11.90 6.99 15.27
CA THR A 46 -11.70 7.71 14.00
C THR A 46 -11.52 6.74 12.84
N ALA A 47 -10.77 5.65 13.01
CA ALA A 47 -10.62 4.65 11.95
C ALA A 47 -11.98 4.05 11.55
N VAL A 48 -12.81 3.68 12.53
CA VAL A 48 -14.16 3.17 12.27
C VAL A 48 -15.03 4.24 11.61
N ALA A 49 -15.00 5.48 12.11
CA ALA A 49 -15.75 6.59 11.53
C ALA A 49 -15.37 6.87 10.07
N LEU A 50 -14.07 6.84 9.72
CA LEU A 50 -13.61 7.03 8.36
C LEU A 50 -14.07 5.90 7.43
N LEU A 51 -14.02 4.64 7.87
CA LEU A 51 -14.53 3.50 7.10
C LEU A 51 -16.04 3.62 6.83
N LEU A 52 -16.80 4.01 7.85
CA LEU A 52 -18.24 4.20 7.75
C LEU A 52 -18.59 5.44 6.91
N ALA A 53 -17.85 6.53 7.04
CA ALA A 53 -18.04 7.73 6.24
C ALA A 53 -17.79 7.46 4.74
N TYR A 54 -16.72 6.73 4.41
CA TYR A 54 -16.46 6.31 3.04
C TYR A 54 -17.59 5.42 2.49
N TRP A 55 -17.97 4.39 3.26
CA TRP A 55 -19.08 3.50 2.87
C TRP A 55 -20.39 4.27 2.72
N GLY A 56 -20.73 5.12 3.67
CA GLY A 56 -21.94 5.93 3.64
C GLY A 56 -21.96 6.89 2.44
N ALA A 57 -20.82 7.53 2.13
CA ALA A 57 -20.71 8.39 0.95
C ALA A 57 -20.95 7.58 -0.34
N MET A 58 -20.28 6.45 -0.50
CA MET A 58 -20.41 5.61 -1.70
C MET A 58 -21.80 5.00 -1.86
N GLN A 59 -22.50 4.69 -0.76
CA GLN A 59 -23.79 4.01 -0.75
C GLN A 59 -24.98 4.96 -0.92
N PHE A 60 -24.96 6.13 -0.25
CA PHE A 60 -26.13 6.98 -0.12
C PHE A 60 -26.08 8.28 -0.94
N ILE A 61 -24.86 8.74 -1.32
CA ILE A 61 -24.72 9.97 -2.09
C ILE A 61 -24.79 9.65 -3.58
N THR A 62 -25.67 10.33 -4.30
CA THR A 62 -25.80 10.26 -5.75
C THR A 62 -25.64 11.66 -6.33
N VAL A 63 -24.70 11.83 -7.29
CA VAL A 63 -24.45 13.12 -7.96
C VAL A 63 -24.25 12.84 -9.43
N ASP A 64 -24.97 13.53 -10.29
CA ASP A 64 -24.87 13.43 -11.76
C ASP A 64 -24.92 11.97 -12.29
N GLY A 65 -25.65 11.09 -11.62
CA GLY A 65 -25.74 9.67 -11.97
C GLY A 65 -24.61 8.80 -11.42
N TYR A 66 -23.65 9.38 -10.67
CA TYR A 66 -22.60 8.64 -9.98
C TYR A 66 -22.97 8.35 -8.52
N GLY A 67 -22.54 7.21 -8.00
CA GLY A 67 -22.77 6.81 -6.62
C GLY A 67 -24.04 6.00 -6.41
N GLY A 68 -24.68 6.13 -5.24
CA GLY A 68 -25.90 5.38 -4.92
C GLY A 68 -25.70 3.86 -4.89
N GLY A 69 -24.55 3.38 -4.41
CA GLY A 69 -24.21 1.96 -4.40
C GLY A 69 -23.68 1.44 -5.73
N ASN A 70 -23.42 2.29 -6.70
CA ASN A 70 -22.75 1.90 -7.94
C ASN A 70 -21.23 1.89 -7.74
N TYR A 71 -20.63 0.71 -7.81
CA TYR A 71 -19.18 0.49 -7.64
C TYR A 71 -18.45 0.22 -8.96
N THR A 72 -19.12 0.42 -10.10
CA THR A 72 -18.48 0.29 -11.41
C THR A 72 -17.41 1.37 -11.62
N PRO A 73 -16.41 1.13 -12.46
CA PRO A 73 -15.35 2.10 -12.70
C PRO A 73 -15.86 3.49 -13.16
N ASP A 74 -16.93 3.52 -13.94
CA ASP A 74 -17.47 4.74 -14.56
C ASP A 74 -18.68 5.31 -13.83
N GLY A 75 -19.18 4.65 -12.79
CA GLY A 75 -20.40 5.07 -12.08
C GLY A 75 -20.23 5.28 -10.58
N ASN A 76 -19.02 5.17 -10.05
CA ASN A 76 -18.80 5.33 -8.62
C ASN A 76 -18.57 6.79 -8.21
N LEU A 77 -19.01 7.16 -7.00
CA LEU A 77 -18.89 8.52 -6.48
C LEU A 77 -17.43 9.00 -6.37
N ALA A 78 -16.50 8.11 -6.00
CA ALA A 78 -15.10 8.48 -5.83
C ALA A 78 -14.47 8.92 -7.17
N GLU A 79 -14.89 8.30 -8.26
CA GLU A 79 -14.52 8.70 -9.62
C GLU A 79 -15.05 10.09 -9.99
N TRP A 80 -16.30 10.37 -9.67
CA TRP A 80 -16.90 11.70 -9.89
C TRP A 80 -16.12 12.78 -9.12
N VAL A 81 -15.80 12.53 -7.84
CA VAL A 81 -15.03 13.47 -7.02
C VAL A 81 -13.66 13.74 -7.63
N ASP A 82 -12.95 12.69 -8.05
CA ASP A 82 -11.63 12.83 -8.64
C ASP A 82 -11.67 13.58 -9.98
N ARG A 83 -12.65 13.32 -10.85
CA ARG A 83 -12.85 14.04 -12.11
C ARG A 83 -13.12 15.52 -11.87
N THR A 84 -13.96 15.83 -10.90
CA THR A 84 -14.39 17.20 -10.61
C THR A 84 -13.27 18.02 -9.94
N VAL A 85 -12.55 17.42 -8.97
CA VAL A 85 -11.56 18.15 -8.16
C VAL A 85 -10.18 18.15 -8.81
N LEU A 86 -9.71 17.01 -9.32
CA LEU A 86 -8.37 16.91 -9.92
C LEU A 86 -8.38 17.36 -11.40
N GLY A 87 -9.46 17.10 -12.13
CA GLY A 87 -9.57 17.48 -13.53
C GLY A 87 -8.36 17.00 -14.33
N ARG A 88 -7.63 17.95 -14.95
CA ARG A 88 -6.43 17.68 -15.75
C ARG A 88 -5.23 17.11 -14.96
N PHE A 89 -5.25 17.19 -13.63
CA PHE A 89 -4.20 16.68 -12.76
C PHE A 89 -4.44 15.26 -12.30
N ARG A 90 -5.57 14.66 -12.72
CA ARG A 90 -5.83 13.25 -12.46
C ARG A 90 -4.89 12.37 -13.30
N ASP A 91 -4.53 11.21 -12.76
CA ASP A 91 -3.79 10.18 -13.49
C ASP A 91 -4.44 9.87 -14.83
N ALA A 92 -3.60 9.76 -15.87
CA ALA A 92 -4.01 9.42 -17.22
C ALA A 92 -5.06 10.37 -17.83
N ALA A 93 -5.17 11.60 -17.34
CA ALA A 93 -5.91 12.67 -18.00
C ALA A 93 -5.07 13.24 -19.15
N VAL A 94 -5.62 13.23 -20.36
CA VAL A 94 -5.02 13.83 -21.57
C VAL A 94 -5.88 14.99 -22.02
N VAL A 95 -5.26 16.10 -22.40
CA VAL A 95 -5.98 17.24 -22.98
C VAL A 95 -5.95 17.09 -24.49
N GLU A 96 -7.08 16.75 -25.10
CA GLU A 96 -7.26 16.66 -26.54
C GLU A 96 -8.26 17.74 -27.00
N ASN A 97 -7.87 18.55 -27.96
CA ASN A 97 -8.72 19.61 -28.50
C ASN A 97 -9.33 20.58 -27.45
N GLY A 98 -8.59 20.81 -26.33
CA GLY A 98 -9.06 21.65 -25.23
C GLY A 98 -10.04 20.98 -24.27
N GLN A 99 -10.35 19.70 -24.46
CA GLN A 99 -11.18 18.90 -23.58
C GLN A 99 -10.31 17.89 -22.80
N ILE A 100 -10.70 17.60 -21.56
CA ILE A 100 -10.01 16.61 -20.72
C ILE A 100 -10.62 15.25 -21.04
N VAL A 101 -9.78 14.35 -21.58
CA VAL A 101 -10.12 12.96 -21.84
C VAL A 101 -9.41 12.07 -20.82
N PHE A 102 -10.15 11.14 -20.20
CA PHE A 102 -9.61 10.23 -19.21
C PHE A 102 -9.38 8.85 -19.84
N ALA A 103 -8.15 8.32 -19.70
CA ALA A 103 -7.85 6.99 -20.24
C ALA A 103 -8.64 5.90 -19.53
N GLU A 104 -9.28 5.03 -20.30
CA GLU A 104 -10.11 3.93 -19.77
C GLU A 104 -9.31 2.88 -18.99
N SER A 105 -8.00 2.75 -19.23
CA SER A 105 -7.15 1.73 -18.61
C SER A 105 -6.81 2.03 -17.15
N TYR A 106 -6.80 3.31 -16.76
CA TYR A 106 -6.38 3.73 -15.42
C TYR A 106 -7.56 4.30 -14.64
N ARG A 107 -8.05 3.52 -13.67
CA ARG A 107 -9.30 3.78 -12.95
C ARG A 107 -9.10 3.69 -11.43
N TYR A 108 -8.01 4.30 -10.93
CA TYR A 108 -7.79 4.44 -9.49
C TYR A 108 -8.39 5.75 -9.00
N THR A 109 -8.94 5.74 -7.80
CA THR A 109 -9.48 6.93 -7.15
C THR A 109 -8.61 7.34 -5.96
N TRP A 110 -8.56 8.64 -5.68
CA TRP A 110 -7.57 9.21 -4.77
C TRP A 110 -8.19 10.02 -3.64
N ILE A 111 -9.01 11.02 -3.95
CA ILE A 111 -9.49 11.99 -2.94
C ILE A 111 -10.34 11.31 -1.89
N LEU A 112 -11.46 10.69 -2.29
CA LEU A 112 -12.32 10.01 -1.35
C LEU A 112 -11.63 8.79 -0.74
N SER A 113 -10.84 8.08 -1.54
CA SER A 113 -10.05 6.93 -1.11
C SER A 113 -8.96 7.27 -0.09
N SER A 114 -8.54 8.56 0.00
CA SER A 114 -7.54 9.01 0.99
C SER A 114 -7.97 8.76 2.43
N LEU A 115 -9.26 8.77 2.73
CA LEU A 115 -9.81 8.41 4.03
C LEU A 115 -9.41 6.98 4.40
N ASN A 116 -9.57 6.07 3.47
CA ASN A 116 -9.25 4.66 3.63
C ASN A 116 -7.74 4.39 3.62
N PHE A 117 -6.93 5.21 2.91
CA PHE A 117 -5.47 5.14 3.02
C PHE A 117 -5.01 5.44 4.44
N GLY A 118 -5.60 6.47 5.10
CA GLY A 118 -5.35 6.80 6.49
C GLY A 118 -5.64 5.62 7.41
N VAL A 119 -6.77 4.95 7.24
CA VAL A 119 -7.12 3.78 8.05
C VAL A 119 -6.14 2.62 7.81
N THR A 120 -5.74 2.37 6.57
CA THR A 120 -4.76 1.32 6.26
C THR A 120 -3.44 1.52 7.00
N VAL A 121 -2.94 2.76 7.08
CA VAL A 121 -1.71 3.06 7.84
C VAL A 121 -1.96 2.98 9.35
N LEU A 122 -3.13 3.45 9.85
CA LEU A 122 -3.50 3.34 11.26
C LEU A 122 -3.54 1.89 11.74
N THR A 123 -4.03 0.96 10.94
CA THR A 123 -4.01 -0.46 11.31
C THR A 123 -2.59 -0.97 11.52
N GLY A 124 -1.61 -0.52 10.73
CA GLY A 124 -0.20 -0.78 10.96
C GLY A 124 0.32 -0.19 12.28
N VAL A 125 -0.15 1.01 12.66
CA VAL A 125 0.17 1.64 13.96
C VAL A 125 -0.42 0.78 15.10
N PHE A 126 -1.63 0.26 14.97
CA PHE A 126 -2.24 -0.62 15.99
C PHE A 126 -1.46 -1.93 16.18
N ALA A 127 -1.00 -2.55 15.09
CA ALA A 127 -0.08 -3.68 15.17
C ALA A 127 1.21 -3.31 15.93
N GLY A 128 1.76 -2.12 15.66
CA GLY A 128 2.92 -1.57 16.37
C GLY A 128 2.68 -1.38 17.87
N TYR A 129 1.50 -0.95 18.29
CA TYR A 129 1.14 -0.85 19.72
C TYR A 129 1.15 -2.23 20.39
N ILE A 130 0.59 -3.27 19.75
CA ILE A 130 0.61 -4.64 20.27
C ILE A 130 2.05 -5.14 20.43
N LEU A 131 2.87 -4.96 19.40
CA LEU A 131 4.27 -5.41 19.41
C LEU A 131 5.12 -4.71 20.49
N LYS A 132 4.88 -3.40 20.72
CA LYS A 132 5.61 -2.60 21.72
C LYS A 132 5.00 -2.65 23.12
N SER A 133 3.84 -3.27 23.29
CA SER A 133 3.23 -3.42 24.61
C SER A 133 4.10 -4.26 25.55
N GLY A 134 3.89 -4.13 26.86
CA GLY A 134 4.54 -4.95 27.89
C GLY A 134 4.01 -6.37 28.00
N MET A 135 3.09 -6.80 27.13
CA MET A 135 2.51 -8.16 27.15
C MET A 135 3.55 -9.23 26.88
N ASP A 136 3.29 -10.44 27.39
CA ASP A 136 4.11 -11.61 27.11
C ASP A 136 4.13 -11.94 25.61
N ARG A 137 5.24 -12.52 25.15
CA ARG A 137 5.42 -12.90 23.74
C ARG A 137 4.31 -13.82 23.23
N LYS A 138 3.79 -14.71 24.11
CA LYS A 138 2.68 -15.61 23.79
C LYS A 138 1.40 -14.83 23.48
N HIS A 139 1.04 -13.86 24.28
CA HIS A 139 -0.19 -13.07 24.07
C HIS A 139 -0.09 -12.16 22.83
N LYS A 140 1.10 -11.62 22.53
CA LYS A 140 1.27 -10.75 21.35
C LYS A 140 0.88 -11.42 20.03
N TRP A 141 1.41 -12.62 19.75
CA TRP A 141 1.07 -13.30 18.52
C TRP A 141 -0.40 -13.74 18.47
N GLN A 142 -0.96 -14.15 19.63
CA GLN A 142 -2.37 -14.50 19.73
C GLN A 142 -3.29 -13.32 19.43
N TRP A 143 -2.99 -12.15 19.99
CA TRP A 143 -3.74 -10.91 19.68
C TRP A 143 -3.62 -10.52 18.21
N LEU A 144 -2.43 -10.58 17.63
CA LEU A 144 -2.24 -10.28 16.20
C LEU A 144 -3.05 -11.23 15.32
N LEU A 145 -3.01 -12.54 15.58
CA LEU A 145 -3.79 -13.52 14.82
C LEU A 145 -5.30 -13.33 15.05
N GLY A 146 -5.74 -13.16 16.31
CA GLY A 146 -7.15 -12.98 16.64
C GLY A 146 -7.76 -11.76 15.96
N ILE A 147 -7.10 -10.60 16.07
CA ILE A 147 -7.53 -9.37 15.38
C ILE A 147 -7.51 -9.58 13.86
N GLY A 148 -6.47 -10.21 13.33
CA GLY A 148 -6.36 -10.51 11.90
C GLY A 148 -7.54 -11.33 11.38
N VAL A 149 -7.90 -12.42 12.09
CA VAL A 149 -9.06 -13.26 11.74
C VAL A 149 -10.37 -12.45 11.77
N ILE A 150 -10.58 -11.67 12.84
CA ILE A 150 -11.78 -10.83 12.99
C ILE A 150 -11.86 -9.82 11.85
N MET A 151 -10.76 -9.13 11.52
CA MET A 151 -10.75 -8.14 10.43
C MET A 151 -11.03 -8.79 9.07
N VAL A 152 -10.44 -9.95 8.78
CA VAL A 152 -10.71 -10.68 7.54
C VAL A 152 -12.19 -11.10 7.47
N ALA A 153 -12.71 -11.69 8.54
CA ALA A 153 -14.11 -12.12 8.59
C ALA A 153 -15.08 -10.92 8.41
N LEU A 154 -14.88 -9.83 9.15
CA LEU A 154 -15.70 -8.62 9.01
C LEU A 154 -15.56 -8.00 7.62
N GLY A 155 -14.35 -7.98 7.05
CA GLY A 155 -14.11 -7.44 5.72
C GLY A 155 -14.83 -8.23 4.62
N TRP A 156 -14.83 -9.55 4.68
CA TRP A 156 -15.57 -10.41 3.75
C TRP A 156 -17.08 -10.34 3.96
N LEU A 157 -17.56 -10.30 5.20
CA LEU A 157 -18.98 -10.10 5.50
C LEU A 157 -19.48 -8.76 4.96
N TRP A 158 -18.72 -7.70 5.19
CA TRP A 158 -19.06 -6.37 4.64
C TRP A 158 -18.91 -6.36 3.12
N GLY A 159 -18.01 -7.18 2.57
CA GLY A 159 -17.80 -7.39 1.14
C GLY A 159 -19.05 -7.87 0.38
N LEU A 160 -20.02 -8.45 1.06
CA LEU A 160 -21.31 -8.84 0.47
C LEU A 160 -22.14 -7.61 0.04
N GLN A 161 -21.98 -6.48 0.74
CA GLN A 161 -22.68 -5.24 0.43
C GLN A 161 -21.76 -4.23 -0.26
N LEU A 162 -20.52 -4.08 0.22
CA LEU A 162 -19.50 -3.21 -0.33
C LEU A 162 -18.40 -4.09 -0.96
N PRO A 163 -18.38 -4.31 -2.27
CA PRO A 163 -17.41 -5.21 -2.90
C PRO A 163 -15.95 -4.88 -2.57
N VAL A 164 -15.12 -5.92 -2.44
CA VAL A 164 -13.68 -5.78 -2.13
C VAL A 164 -12.95 -5.34 -3.40
N ILE A 165 -12.83 -4.03 -3.61
CA ILE A 165 -12.23 -3.44 -4.81
C ILE A 165 -11.00 -2.62 -4.45
N LYS A 166 -9.83 -3.03 -4.98
CA LYS A 166 -8.56 -2.34 -4.76
C LYS A 166 -8.51 -0.97 -5.43
N LYS A 167 -9.06 -0.82 -6.62
CA LYS A 167 -8.93 0.41 -7.42
C LYS A 167 -9.57 1.63 -6.76
N ILE A 168 -10.69 1.45 -6.09
CA ILE A 168 -11.41 2.49 -5.34
C ILE A 168 -11.17 2.41 -3.83
N TRP A 169 -10.29 1.50 -3.37
CA TRP A 169 -9.87 1.31 -1.99
C TRP A 169 -11.00 1.22 -0.99
N THR A 170 -11.96 0.30 -1.24
CA THR A 170 -13.17 0.15 -0.45
C THR A 170 -12.88 -0.17 1.02
N SER A 171 -13.80 0.20 1.93
CA SER A 171 -13.65 -0.07 3.37
C SER A 171 -13.56 -1.57 3.67
N SER A 172 -14.29 -2.41 2.94
CA SER A 172 -14.18 -3.88 3.00
C SER A 172 -12.78 -4.35 2.61
N MET A 173 -12.22 -3.80 1.54
CA MET A 173 -10.85 -4.11 1.08
C MET A 173 -9.81 -3.73 2.13
N VAL A 174 -9.96 -2.57 2.81
CA VAL A 174 -9.06 -2.16 3.90
C VAL A 174 -9.07 -3.20 5.02
N LEU A 175 -10.25 -3.64 5.47
CA LEU A 175 -10.35 -4.66 6.52
C LEU A 175 -9.73 -5.99 6.10
N VAL A 176 -10.04 -6.47 4.90
CA VAL A 176 -9.49 -7.73 4.38
C VAL A 176 -7.97 -7.66 4.26
N SER A 177 -7.44 -6.62 3.61
CA SER A 177 -5.99 -6.49 3.39
C SER A 177 -5.22 -6.28 4.69
N SER A 178 -5.71 -5.40 5.57
CA SER A 178 -5.10 -5.19 6.89
C SER A 178 -5.19 -6.45 7.75
N GLY A 179 -6.30 -7.18 7.70
CA GLY A 179 -6.46 -8.44 8.41
C GLY A 179 -5.42 -9.48 7.96
N TYR A 180 -5.20 -9.65 6.66
CA TYR A 180 -4.12 -10.52 6.16
C TYR A 180 -2.73 -10.05 6.61
N CYS A 181 -2.48 -8.73 6.66
CA CYS A 181 -1.22 -8.20 7.19
C CYS A 181 -1.04 -8.55 8.67
N PHE A 182 -2.10 -8.46 9.49
CA PHE A 182 -2.08 -8.87 10.90
C PHE A 182 -1.80 -10.37 11.05
N LEU A 183 -2.43 -11.21 10.24
CA LEU A 183 -2.20 -12.67 10.24
C LEU A 183 -0.74 -13.00 9.90
N LEU A 184 -0.22 -12.42 8.82
CA LEU A 184 1.17 -12.63 8.42
C LEU A 184 2.15 -12.12 9.49
N MET A 185 1.90 -10.94 10.06
CA MET A 185 2.71 -10.39 11.15
C MET A 185 2.67 -11.31 12.39
N GLY A 186 1.49 -11.82 12.76
CA GLY A 186 1.32 -12.77 13.87
C GLY A 186 2.06 -14.07 13.63
N LEU A 187 2.01 -14.63 12.42
CA LEU A 187 2.74 -15.84 12.03
C LEU A 187 4.26 -15.63 12.07
N PHE A 188 4.76 -14.54 11.50
CA PHE A 188 6.19 -14.21 11.55
C PHE A 188 6.67 -13.98 12.99
N TYR A 189 5.90 -13.26 13.80
CA TYR A 189 6.22 -13.05 15.20
C TYR A 189 6.25 -14.36 15.98
N TYR A 190 5.27 -15.25 15.76
CA TYR A 190 5.26 -16.60 16.35
C TYR A 190 6.50 -17.39 15.97
N TRP A 191 6.85 -17.43 14.69
CA TRP A 191 7.96 -18.24 14.20
C TRP A 191 9.32 -17.68 14.60
N ILE A 192 9.52 -16.38 14.43
CA ILE A 192 10.83 -15.74 14.63
C ILE A 192 11.07 -15.37 16.09
N ASP A 193 10.10 -14.67 16.73
CA ASP A 193 10.32 -14.11 18.07
C ASP A 193 9.89 -15.03 19.19
N TYR A 194 8.80 -15.78 19.02
CA TYR A 194 8.32 -16.70 20.04
C TYR A 194 9.07 -18.04 19.98
N LYS A 195 9.18 -18.67 18.81
CA LYS A 195 9.92 -19.94 18.61
C LYS A 195 11.43 -19.75 18.49
N GLY A 196 11.93 -18.53 18.25
CA GLY A 196 13.35 -18.23 18.18
C GLY A 196 14.06 -18.67 16.89
N HIS A 197 13.34 -18.96 15.82
CA HIS A 197 13.91 -19.35 14.52
C HIS A 197 14.50 -18.14 13.79
N ARG A 198 15.72 -17.75 14.13
CA ARG A 198 16.40 -16.56 13.56
C ARG A 198 17.45 -16.90 12.51
N LYS A 199 17.71 -18.19 12.25
CA LYS A 199 18.71 -18.61 11.26
C LYS A 199 18.17 -18.41 9.84
N ASN A 200 19.05 -17.99 8.92
CA ASN A 200 18.78 -17.85 7.48
C ASN A 200 17.72 -16.78 7.09
N LEU A 201 17.41 -15.82 7.95
CA LEU A 201 16.47 -14.75 7.68
C LEU A 201 17.12 -13.48 7.10
N THR A 202 18.40 -13.56 6.72
CA THR A 202 19.17 -12.40 6.21
C THR A 202 18.51 -11.81 4.96
N TRP A 203 17.93 -12.64 4.10
CA TRP A 203 17.25 -12.16 2.90
C TRP A 203 16.03 -11.28 3.20
N LEU A 204 15.21 -11.64 4.21
CA LEU A 204 14.10 -10.81 4.67
C LEU A 204 14.60 -9.48 5.27
N LYS A 205 15.70 -9.53 6.03
CA LYS A 205 16.32 -8.35 6.59
C LYS A 205 16.85 -7.40 5.51
N VAL A 206 17.45 -7.92 4.46
CA VAL A 206 17.96 -7.14 3.31
C VAL A 206 16.82 -6.39 2.63
N TYR A 207 15.70 -7.07 2.32
CA TYR A 207 14.52 -6.42 1.74
C TYR A 207 13.86 -5.42 2.71
N GLY A 208 13.71 -5.79 3.98
CA GLY A 208 13.04 -4.95 4.98
C GLY A 208 13.77 -3.66 5.29
N MET A 209 15.12 -3.66 5.29
CA MET A 209 15.91 -2.47 5.61
C MET A 209 15.95 -1.43 4.48
N ASN A 210 15.72 -1.84 3.23
CA ASN A 210 15.68 -0.97 2.05
C ASN A 210 14.39 -1.17 1.24
N SER A 211 13.25 -1.36 1.90
CA SER A 211 11.96 -1.66 1.24
C SER A 211 11.51 -0.58 0.25
N ILE A 212 11.77 0.69 0.55
CA ILE A 212 11.45 1.80 -0.36
C ILE A 212 12.34 1.76 -1.60
N VAL A 213 13.64 1.47 -1.44
CA VAL A 213 14.55 1.29 -2.57
C VAL A 213 14.09 0.10 -3.43
N ALA A 214 13.71 -1.01 -2.80
CA ALA A 214 13.16 -2.18 -3.50
C ALA A 214 11.93 -1.81 -4.34
N TYR A 215 10.99 -1.05 -3.75
CA TYR A 215 9.79 -0.58 -4.44
C TYR A 215 10.13 0.35 -5.61
N MET A 216 11.02 1.32 -5.40
CA MET A 216 11.45 2.24 -6.46
C MET A 216 12.17 1.50 -7.60
N LEU A 217 13.09 0.60 -7.30
CA LEU A 217 13.78 -0.20 -8.30
C LEU A 217 12.80 -1.05 -9.12
N ALA A 218 11.80 -1.63 -8.48
CA ALA A 218 10.81 -2.47 -9.16
C ALA A 218 9.88 -1.66 -10.10
N ASN A 219 9.59 -0.40 -9.77
CA ASN A 219 8.63 0.41 -10.52
C ASN A 219 9.27 1.42 -11.49
N VAL A 220 10.44 1.98 -11.13
CA VAL A 220 11.13 2.99 -11.94
C VAL A 220 12.07 2.35 -12.95
N ILE A 221 12.78 1.29 -12.56
CA ILE A 221 13.76 0.62 -13.41
C ILE A 221 13.22 -0.73 -13.86
N SER A 222 12.96 -0.87 -15.14
CA SER A 222 12.56 -2.15 -15.72
C SER A 222 13.78 -3.03 -15.98
N PHE A 223 14.15 -3.88 -15.02
CA PHE A 223 15.18 -4.90 -15.23
C PHE A 223 14.71 -6.07 -16.11
N ARG A 224 13.46 -6.02 -16.59
CA ARG A 224 12.90 -7.05 -17.47
C ARG A 224 13.70 -7.22 -18.75
N CYS A 225 14.22 -6.13 -19.30
CA CYS A 225 15.09 -6.18 -20.49
C CYS A 225 16.37 -6.99 -20.25
N ILE A 226 16.97 -6.86 -19.06
CA ILE A 226 18.17 -7.64 -18.70
C ILE A 226 17.80 -9.13 -18.57
N GLY A 227 16.69 -9.43 -17.88
CA GLY A 227 16.21 -10.80 -17.75
C GLY A 227 15.88 -11.43 -19.10
N THR A 228 15.18 -10.74 -19.98
CA THR A 228 14.87 -11.24 -21.34
C THR A 228 16.11 -11.45 -22.17
N SER A 229 17.10 -10.56 -22.10
CA SER A 229 18.36 -10.72 -22.84
C SER A 229 19.18 -11.90 -22.35
N LEU A 230 19.23 -12.13 -21.02
CA LEU A 230 19.98 -13.25 -20.44
C LEU A 230 19.33 -14.61 -20.70
N PHE A 231 18.00 -14.67 -20.70
CA PHE A 231 17.23 -15.91 -20.76
C PHE A 231 16.48 -16.11 -22.08
N HIS A 232 16.78 -15.30 -23.12
CA HIS A 232 16.11 -15.37 -24.41
C HIS A 232 16.14 -16.78 -25.04
N GLY A 233 17.27 -17.46 -24.94
CA GLY A 233 17.40 -18.82 -25.46
C GLY A 233 16.63 -19.90 -24.71
N LEU A 234 16.12 -19.60 -23.50
CA LEU A 234 15.34 -20.55 -22.69
C LEU A 234 13.84 -20.46 -22.97
N GLU A 235 13.38 -19.49 -23.74
CA GLU A 235 11.95 -19.31 -24.08
C GLU A 235 11.36 -20.57 -24.74
N GLN A 236 12.08 -21.16 -25.68
CA GLN A 236 11.67 -22.37 -26.38
C GLN A 236 11.59 -23.63 -25.49
N TYR A 237 12.34 -23.65 -24.38
CA TYR A 237 12.36 -24.79 -23.45
C TYR A 237 11.37 -24.61 -22.28
N THR A 238 11.10 -23.38 -21.86
CA THR A 238 10.27 -23.08 -20.69
C THR A 238 8.81 -22.82 -21.03
N GLY A 239 8.49 -22.52 -22.29
CA GLY A 239 7.10 -22.30 -22.73
C GLY A 239 6.32 -21.35 -21.82
N ASN A 240 5.19 -21.84 -21.27
CA ASN A 240 4.31 -21.05 -20.39
C ASN A 240 4.97 -20.57 -19.09
N TYR A 241 6.11 -21.15 -18.68
CA TYR A 241 6.83 -20.74 -17.46
C TYR A 241 7.86 -19.63 -17.72
N TYR A 242 8.09 -19.23 -18.96
CA TYR A 242 9.01 -18.16 -19.30
C TYR A 242 8.72 -16.83 -18.60
N PRO A 243 7.45 -16.34 -18.49
CA PRO A 243 7.15 -15.11 -17.75
C PRO A 243 7.50 -15.20 -16.26
N ALA A 244 7.34 -16.38 -15.66
CA ALA A 244 7.73 -16.62 -14.26
C ALA A 244 9.24 -16.58 -14.06
N LEU A 245 10.02 -17.14 -15.02
CA LEU A 245 11.48 -17.08 -15.04
C LEU A 245 11.96 -15.63 -15.10
N ILE A 246 11.37 -14.82 -15.98
CA ILE A 246 11.73 -13.40 -16.11
C ILE A 246 11.38 -12.62 -14.84
N ALA A 247 10.23 -12.90 -14.21
CA ALA A 247 9.84 -12.28 -12.94
C ALA A 247 10.82 -12.66 -11.82
N ALA A 248 11.24 -13.92 -11.75
CA ALA A 248 12.23 -14.40 -10.77
C ALA A 248 13.59 -13.75 -10.98
N SER A 249 14.04 -13.60 -12.24
CA SER A 249 15.30 -12.93 -12.57
C SER A 249 15.28 -11.46 -12.15
N ASN A 250 14.18 -10.76 -12.39
CA ASN A 250 13.98 -9.38 -11.95
C ASN A 250 14.08 -9.25 -10.42
N ALA A 251 13.40 -10.13 -9.69
CA ALA A 251 13.46 -10.17 -8.23
C ALA A 251 14.89 -10.45 -7.72
N LEU A 252 15.62 -11.34 -8.39
CA LEU A 252 17.02 -11.66 -8.06
C LEU A 252 17.95 -10.46 -8.27
N ILE A 253 17.81 -9.74 -9.39
CA ILE A 253 18.63 -8.56 -9.69
C ILE A 253 18.39 -7.49 -8.59
N ILE A 254 17.13 -7.22 -8.26
CA ILE A 254 16.78 -6.29 -7.18
C ILE A 254 17.39 -6.75 -5.86
N TYR A 255 17.29 -8.05 -5.54
CA TYR A 255 17.91 -8.60 -4.33
C TYR A 255 19.41 -8.39 -4.28
N VAL A 256 20.13 -8.63 -5.37
CA VAL A 256 21.59 -8.41 -5.44
C VAL A 256 21.94 -6.94 -5.17
N ILE A 257 21.21 -6.00 -5.77
CA ILE A 257 21.40 -4.57 -5.53
C ILE A 257 21.18 -4.23 -4.05
N LEU A 258 20.06 -4.71 -3.46
CA LEU A 258 19.74 -4.48 -2.06
C LEU A 258 20.76 -5.13 -1.13
N TRP A 259 21.28 -6.31 -1.48
CA TRP A 259 22.33 -6.99 -0.73
C TRP A 259 23.64 -6.22 -0.74
N LEU A 260 24.03 -5.65 -1.87
CA LEU A 260 25.21 -4.79 -1.98
C LEU A 260 25.06 -3.52 -1.12
N LEU A 261 23.89 -2.87 -1.15
CA LEU A 261 23.58 -1.73 -0.30
C LEU A 261 23.62 -2.13 1.19
N TYR A 262 23.03 -3.27 1.53
CA TYR A 262 23.05 -3.82 2.89
C TYR A 262 24.49 -4.08 3.38
N LYS A 263 25.34 -4.70 2.54
CA LYS A 263 26.72 -5.01 2.86
C LYS A 263 27.59 -3.76 3.08
N ARG A 264 27.26 -2.67 2.38
CA ARG A 264 27.90 -1.36 2.52
C ARG A 264 27.26 -0.47 3.60
N ASN A 265 26.28 -0.98 4.36
CA ASN A 265 25.50 -0.22 5.36
C ASN A 265 24.84 1.04 4.79
N ILE A 266 24.51 1.05 3.50
CA ILE A 266 23.76 2.12 2.84
C ILE A 266 22.28 1.83 2.99
N PHE A 267 21.58 2.62 3.81
CA PHE A 267 20.16 2.48 4.04
C PHE A 267 19.48 3.81 3.73
N LEU A 268 18.46 3.78 2.87
CA LEU A 268 17.61 4.95 2.63
C LEU A 268 16.69 5.10 3.85
N LYS A 269 17.18 5.84 4.86
CA LYS A 269 16.37 6.18 6.02
C LYS A 269 15.40 7.27 5.61
N THR A 270 14.11 6.96 5.55
CA THR A 270 13.10 8.00 5.50
C THR A 270 13.21 8.86 6.78
N MET A 271 12.93 10.15 6.67
CA MET A 271 13.06 11.15 7.79
C MET A 271 12.37 10.72 9.11
N VAL A 272 11.52 9.72 9.08
CA VAL A 272 10.82 9.15 10.24
C VAL A 272 11.77 8.66 11.32
N TRP A 273 12.93 8.11 10.95
CA TRP A 273 13.91 7.62 11.93
C TRP A 273 14.69 8.73 12.64
N THR A 274 14.84 9.88 12.00
CA THR A 274 15.48 11.04 12.60
C THR A 274 14.57 11.81 13.56
N ALA A 275 13.24 11.70 13.37
CA ALA A 275 12.24 12.30 14.25
C ALA A 275 11.94 11.45 15.51
N LEU A 276 12.34 10.17 15.54
CA LEU A 276 12.12 9.27 16.69
C LEU A 276 12.65 9.80 18.05
N PRO A 277 13.81 10.47 18.15
CA PRO A 277 14.24 11.07 19.39
C PRO A 277 13.31 12.20 19.87
N MET A 278 12.85 13.05 18.96
CA MET A 278 11.89 14.13 19.26
C MET A 278 10.53 13.56 19.70
N ILE A 279 10.06 12.51 19.04
CA ILE A 279 8.80 11.83 19.37
C ILE A 279 8.90 11.14 20.74
N ARG A 280 10.06 10.59 21.13
CA ARG A 280 10.29 10.04 22.47
C ARG A 280 10.22 11.10 23.57
N ALA A 281 10.77 12.27 23.33
CA ALA A 281 10.75 13.37 24.30
C ALA A 281 9.34 13.91 24.57
N TRP A 282 8.45 13.84 23.60
CA TRP A 282 7.05 14.30 23.72
C TRP A 282 6.12 13.31 24.46
N ARG A 283 6.42 12.03 24.38
CA ARG A 283 5.55 10.95 24.88
C ARG A 283 5.60 10.76 26.41
N TRP A 284 6.55 11.37 27.10
CA TRP A 284 6.66 11.30 28.57
C TRP A 284 5.97 12.49 29.29
N LYS A 285 5.28 13.37 28.55
CA LYS A 285 4.56 14.51 29.10
C LYS A 285 3.05 14.41 28.98
N LEU A 286 2.49 13.30 28.57
CA LEU A 286 1.08 12.96 28.54
C LEU A 286 0.85 11.62 29.25
#